data_124a53613228640af4444b84bb25a732
#
_entry.id   124a53613228640af4444b84bb25a732
#
_cell.length_a   1.000
_cell.length_b   1.000
_cell.length_c   1.000
_cell.angle_alpha   90.00
_cell.angle_beta   90.00
_cell.angle_gamma   90.00
#
_symmetry.space_group_name_H-M   'P 1'
#
loop_
_entity.id
_entity.type
_entity.pdbx_description
1 polymer ?
#
loop_
_entity_poly.entity_id
_entity_poly.type
_entity_poly.pdbx_seq_one_letter_code
_entity_poly.pdbx_strand_id
1 'polypeptide(L)'
;LNESKRNFPSIAIILKKLFGFSDDYYSSLGEFNLGNVDVLCGANMIIKKSLFKEIKGFNEDYFMYGEDIQISYESFKHGFKNFYCGTTTLIHFKGESTRNDIKYFRNFYGAMGLYYKNVFSSNQTLIFLIKLISNFLIFIKGVLFPILSGSFFLKLLGYYKFHPTKQKNTIQPKHNLLFSNMPNNKLEKIFGNILLTEEIDEKLNSCNLIFDSNYLSFKEIISCVEKFKNINNINFWYLSRDNSFIIKASGMNEKGNAYFL
;
A
#
# COMPACT_ATOMS: atom_id res chain seq x y z
N LEU A 1 7.59 -8.56 2.22
CA LEU A 1 6.59 -7.52 2.58
C LEU A 1 5.70 -8.05 3.71
N ASN A 2 5.99 -7.64 4.95
CA ASN A 2 5.28 -8.15 6.12
C ASN A 2 3.77 -7.85 6.09
N GLU A 3 3.36 -6.77 5.43
CA GLU A 3 1.96 -6.37 5.35
C GLU A 3 1.07 -7.26 4.49
N SER A 4 1.64 -8.09 3.61
CA SER A 4 0.88 -9.01 2.75
C SER A 4 0.35 -10.23 3.51
N LYS A 5 0.90 -10.52 4.69
CA LYS A 5 0.59 -11.67 5.53
C LYS A 5 0.64 -11.28 7.01
N ARG A 6 -0.48 -11.42 7.68
CA ARG A 6 -0.66 -10.93 9.07
C ARG A 6 -1.32 -12.00 9.93
N ASN A 7 -1.20 -11.84 11.24
CA ASN A 7 -1.95 -12.63 12.21
C ASN A 7 -3.28 -11.92 12.55
N PHE A 8 -4.27 -12.65 13.01
CA PHE A 8 -5.51 -12.04 13.48
C PHE A 8 -5.21 -11.07 14.61
N PRO A 9 -5.70 -9.82 14.54
CA PRO A 9 -5.43 -8.81 15.54
C PRO A 9 -6.14 -9.15 16.85
N SER A 10 -5.46 -9.84 17.77
CA SER A 10 -5.90 -9.97 19.15
C SER A 10 -5.71 -8.64 19.90
N ILE A 11 -6.43 -8.47 21.00
CA ILE A 11 -6.29 -7.26 21.84
C ILE A 11 -4.85 -7.07 22.30
N ALA A 12 -4.17 -8.16 22.68
CA ALA A 12 -2.78 -8.12 23.09
C ALA A 12 -1.85 -7.64 21.96
N ILE A 13 -2.05 -8.14 20.74
CA ILE A 13 -1.29 -7.72 19.54
C ILE A 13 -1.48 -6.22 19.28
N ILE A 14 -2.72 -5.73 19.40
CA ILE A 14 -2.99 -4.31 19.15
C ILE A 14 -2.38 -3.44 20.23
N LEU A 15 -2.50 -3.80 21.50
CA LEU A 15 -1.86 -3.06 22.59
C LEU A 15 -0.34 -3.02 22.38
N LYS A 16 0.29 -4.13 22.08
CA LYS A 16 1.73 -4.17 21.73
C LYS A 16 2.05 -3.22 20.56
N LYS A 17 1.26 -3.25 19.49
CA LYS A 17 1.45 -2.38 18.33
C LYS A 17 1.30 -0.89 18.67
N LEU A 18 0.42 -0.52 19.59
CA LEU A 18 0.27 0.86 20.08
C LEU A 18 1.52 1.36 20.79
N PHE A 19 2.23 0.46 21.49
CA PHE A 19 3.50 0.75 22.16
C PHE A 19 4.73 0.57 21.26
N GLY A 20 4.53 0.34 19.96
CA GLY A 20 5.62 0.23 18.97
C GLY A 20 6.14 -1.19 18.73
N PHE A 21 5.58 -2.21 19.41
CA PHE A 21 5.92 -3.61 19.20
C PHE A 21 5.00 -4.23 18.15
N SER A 22 5.50 -4.50 16.96
CA SER A 22 4.67 -4.96 15.83
C SER A 22 4.97 -6.39 15.38
N ASP A 23 5.94 -7.07 15.97
CA ASP A 23 6.43 -8.37 15.51
C ASP A 23 5.33 -9.44 15.48
N ASP A 24 4.51 -9.49 16.54
CA ASP A 24 3.41 -10.45 16.63
C ASP A 24 2.23 -10.16 15.66
N TYR A 25 2.19 -8.97 15.07
CA TYR A 25 1.13 -8.61 14.11
C TYR A 25 1.37 -9.22 12.73
N TYR A 26 2.62 -9.43 12.38
CA TYR A 26 3.01 -9.99 11.10
C TYR A 26 3.28 -11.49 11.21
N SER A 27 2.93 -12.25 10.16
CA SER A 27 3.25 -13.66 10.10
C SER A 27 4.75 -13.86 9.96
N SER A 28 5.30 -14.85 10.67
CA SER A 28 6.70 -15.27 10.59
C SER A 28 7.04 -16.01 9.29
N LEU A 29 6.05 -16.34 8.46
CA LEU A 29 6.26 -17.00 7.17
C LEU A 29 7.19 -16.15 6.28
N GLY A 30 8.18 -16.77 5.63
CA GLY A 30 9.09 -16.06 4.72
C GLY A 30 8.36 -15.44 3.53
N GLU A 31 8.91 -14.37 2.98
CA GLU A 31 8.29 -13.57 1.90
C GLU A 31 8.00 -14.39 0.64
N PHE A 32 8.89 -15.29 0.28
CA PHE A 32 8.78 -16.14 -0.93
C PHE A 32 8.26 -17.56 -0.64
N ASN A 33 7.84 -17.81 0.61
CA ASN A 33 7.35 -19.12 1.01
C ASN A 33 5.85 -19.27 0.72
N LEU A 34 5.45 -20.52 0.67
CA LEU A 34 4.05 -20.94 0.60
C LEU A 34 3.60 -21.37 1.99
N GLY A 35 2.41 -20.99 2.42
CA GLY A 35 1.92 -21.48 3.72
C GLY A 35 0.65 -20.82 4.20
N ASN A 36 0.12 -21.36 5.30
CA ASN A 36 -1.05 -20.83 5.95
C ASN A 36 -0.70 -19.54 6.72
N VAL A 37 -1.59 -18.60 6.65
CA VAL A 37 -1.54 -17.33 7.42
C VAL A 37 -2.95 -17.01 7.92
N ASP A 38 -3.06 -16.17 8.94
CA ASP A 38 -4.39 -15.80 9.43
C ASP A 38 -5.08 -14.82 8.49
N VAL A 39 -4.36 -13.80 8.04
CA VAL A 39 -4.91 -12.69 7.26
C VAL A 39 -4.07 -12.44 6.01
N LEU A 40 -4.74 -12.41 4.87
CA LEU A 40 -4.18 -12.00 3.58
C LEU A 40 -4.48 -10.51 3.32
N CYS A 41 -3.60 -9.85 2.56
CA CYS A 41 -3.84 -8.48 2.12
C CYS A 41 -4.87 -8.43 0.99
N GLY A 42 -5.84 -7.54 1.09
CA GLY A 42 -6.90 -7.35 0.08
C GLY A 42 -6.41 -6.83 -1.27
N ALA A 43 -5.14 -6.42 -1.40
CA ALA A 43 -4.59 -5.91 -2.67
C ALA A 43 -4.55 -6.97 -3.77
N ASN A 44 -4.38 -8.25 -3.41
CA ASN A 44 -4.48 -9.38 -4.34
C ASN A 44 -4.93 -10.62 -3.58
N MET A 45 -6.17 -11.00 -3.79
CA MET A 45 -6.80 -12.09 -3.07
C MET A 45 -7.63 -12.94 -4.03
N ILE A 46 -7.49 -14.24 -3.93
CA ILE A 46 -8.32 -15.21 -4.66
C ILE A 46 -9.14 -15.98 -3.63
N ILE A 47 -10.45 -16.04 -3.82
CA ILE A 47 -11.36 -16.77 -2.95
C ILE A 47 -12.25 -17.71 -3.78
N LYS A 48 -12.56 -18.86 -3.23
CA LYS A 48 -13.49 -19.80 -3.86
C LYS A 48 -14.87 -19.17 -3.96
N LYS A 49 -15.46 -19.16 -5.17
CA LYS A 49 -16.75 -18.50 -5.43
C LYS A 49 -17.89 -18.99 -4.53
N SER A 50 -17.91 -20.30 -4.20
CA SER A 50 -18.93 -20.86 -3.28
C SER A 50 -18.78 -20.26 -1.88
N LEU A 51 -17.55 -20.22 -1.33
CA LEU A 51 -17.27 -19.61 -0.03
C LEU A 51 -17.60 -18.10 -0.04
N PHE A 52 -17.19 -17.36 -1.08
CA PHE A 52 -17.49 -15.94 -1.20
C PHE A 52 -19.00 -15.65 -1.14
N LYS A 53 -19.81 -16.51 -1.79
CA LYS A 53 -21.28 -16.40 -1.71
C LYS A 53 -21.82 -16.76 -0.33
N GLU A 54 -21.28 -17.80 0.30
CA GLU A 54 -21.69 -18.29 1.62
C GLU A 54 -21.46 -17.24 2.71
N ILE A 55 -20.27 -16.60 2.70
CA ILE A 55 -19.94 -15.52 3.63
C ILE A 55 -20.52 -14.15 3.21
N LYS A 56 -21.32 -14.10 2.14
CA LYS A 56 -21.96 -12.89 1.58
C LYS A 56 -20.98 -11.80 1.13
N GLY A 57 -19.77 -12.18 0.68
CA GLY A 57 -18.78 -11.26 0.16
C GLY A 57 -18.08 -10.43 1.21
N PHE A 58 -17.65 -9.22 0.82
CA PHE A 58 -17.11 -8.24 1.76
C PHE A 58 -18.21 -7.62 2.59
N ASN A 59 -17.93 -7.37 3.87
CA ASN A 59 -18.85 -6.64 4.72
C ASN A 59 -18.80 -5.13 4.37
N GLU A 60 -19.90 -4.59 3.87
CA GLU A 60 -20.04 -3.22 3.39
C GLU A 60 -19.99 -2.16 4.50
N ASP A 61 -20.05 -2.55 5.78
CA ASP A 61 -19.82 -1.65 6.91
C ASP A 61 -18.39 -1.08 6.91
N TYR A 62 -17.43 -1.80 6.28
CA TYR A 62 -16.05 -1.32 6.13
C TYR A 62 -15.96 -0.42 4.90
N PHE A 63 -15.88 0.88 5.12
CA PHE A 63 -15.63 1.81 4.01
C PHE A 63 -14.21 1.67 3.45
N MET A 64 -13.23 1.46 4.34
CA MET A 64 -11.82 1.29 3.99
C MET A 64 -11.06 0.74 5.21
N TYR A 65 -10.14 -0.20 4.99
CA TYR A 65 -9.41 -0.97 6.00
C TYR A 65 -10.24 -1.97 6.78
N GLY A 66 -9.64 -3.10 7.09
CA GLY A 66 -10.23 -4.15 7.90
C GLY A 66 -11.16 -5.11 7.16
N GLU A 67 -11.59 -4.77 5.93
CA GLU A 67 -12.37 -5.65 5.07
C GLU A 67 -11.62 -6.94 4.73
N ASP A 68 -10.32 -6.85 4.56
CA ASP A 68 -9.43 -7.98 4.28
C ASP A 68 -9.21 -8.86 5.52
N ILE A 69 -9.15 -8.25 6.70
CA ILE A 69 -9.10 -8.96 7.97
C ILE A 69 -10.43 -9.70 8.21
N GLN A 70 -11.55 -9.01 7.99
CA GLN A 70 -12.89 -9.57 8.20
C GLN A 70 -13.15 -10.76 7.27
N ILE A 71 -12.88 -10.64 5.97
CA ILE A 71 -13.10 -11.74 5.01
C ILE A 71 -12.19 -12.93 5.30
N SER A 72 -10.94 -12.67 5.72
CA SER A 72 -10.01 -13.72 6.14
C SER A 72 -10.51 -14.44 7.40
N TYR A 73 -11.11 -13.71 8.35
CA TYR A 73 -11.69 -14.27 9.56
C TYR A 73 -12.95 -15.08 9.27
N GLU A 74 -13.85 -14.60 8.40
CA GLU A 74 -15.05 -15.35 8.00
C GLU A 74 -14.65 -16.64 7.25
N SER A 75 -13.66 -16.60 6.38
CA SER A 75 -13.09 -17.80 5.75
C SER A 75 -12.66 -18.83 6.79
N PHE A 76 -11.90 -18.39 7.80
CA PHE A 76 -11.44 -19.23 8.90
C PHE A 76 -12.60 -19.82 9.71
N LYS A 77 -13.62 -19.02 10.05
CA LYS A 77 -14.84 -19.49 10.76
C LYS A 77 -15.58 -20.58 10.02
N HIS A 78 -15.58 -20.54 8.68
CA HIS A 78 -16.22 -21.57 7.84
C HIS A 78 -15.29 -22.78 7.58
N GLY A 79 -14.19 -22.93 8.35
CA GLY A 79 -13.31 -24.09 8.29
C GLY A 79 -12.29 -24.06 7.15
N PHE A 80 -12.16 -22.94 6.45
CA PHE A 80 -11.16 -22.78 5.40
C PHE A 80 -9.86 -22.19 5.96
N LYS A 81 -8.75 -22.47 5.27
CA LYS A 81 -7.44 -21.91 5.59
C LYS A 81 -7.10 -20.82 4.60
N ASN A 82 -6.60 -19.70 5.10
CA ASN A 82 -6.03 -18.64 4.28
C ASN A 82 -4.60 -19.04 3.91
N PHE A 83 -4.30 -19.07 2.62
CA PHE A 83 -3.03 -19.57 2.11
C PHE A 83 -2.27 -18.48 1.37
N TYR A 84 -1.07 -18.17 1.85
CA TYR A 84 -0.18 -17.19 1.22
C TYR A 84 0.67 -17.88 0.15
N CYS A 85 0.70 -17.27 -1.05
CA CYS A 85 1.47 -17.75 -2.19
C CYS A 85 2.62 -16.77 -2.47
N GLY A 86 3.78 -17.01 -1.85
CA GLY A 86 4.96 -16.15 -2.00
C GLY A 86 5.71 -16.33 -3.34
N THR A 87 5.32 -17.30 -4.17
CA THR A 87 5.92 -17.49 -5.50
C THR A 87 5.37 -16.54 -6.56
N THR A 88 4.30 -15.80 -6.22
CA THR A 88 3.70 -14.81 -7.12
C THR A 88 3.94 -13.41 -6.57
N THR A 89 4.55 -12.56 -7.37
CA THR A 89 4.84 -11.17 -7.01
C THR A 89 3.98 -10.23 -7.84
N LEU A 90 3.49 -9.17 -7.22
CA LEU A 90 2.80 -8.08 -7.88
C LEU A 90 3.34 -6.73 -7.39
N ILE A 91 3.20 -5.72 -8.23
CA ILE A 91 3.52 -4.34 -7.84
C ILE A 91 2.23 -3.67 -7.37
N HIS A 92 2.24 -3.18 -6.13
CA HIS A 92 1.14 -2.43 -5.55
C HIS A 92 1.58 -0.99 -5.26
N PHE A 93 1.02 -0.04 -6.01
CA PHE A 93 1.27 1.39 -5.82
C PHE A 93 0.50 1.91 -4.60
N LYS A 94 1.08 1.75 -3.43
CA LYS A 94 0.44 2.16 -2.16
C LYS A 94 0.19 3.66 -2.08
N GLY A 95 -0.84 4.04 -1.34
CA GLY A 95 -1.07 5.43 -0.94
C GLY A 95 -1.92 6.27 -1.88
N GLU A 96 -2.38 5.72 -3.02
CA GLU A 96 -3.27 6.44 -3.94
C GLU A 96 -4.61 6.80 -3.28
N SER A 97 -5.09 5.96 -2.36
CA SER A 97 -6.40 6.12 -1.74
C SER A 97 -6.37 6.91 -0.43
N THR A 98 -5.19 7.26 0.13
CA THR A 98 -5.15 7.70 1.53
C THR A 98 -4.18 8.84 1.80
N ARG A 99 -4.70 9.93 2.36
CA ARG A 99 -3.92 10.97 3.04
C ARG A 99 -3.94 10.67 4.55
N ASN A 100 -2.81 10.86 5.26
CA ASN A 100 -2.72 10.78 6.71
C ASN A 100 -3.42 11.99 7.36
N ASP A 101 -4.74 12.06 7.24
CA ASP A 101 -5.59 13.07 7.82
C ASP A 101 -6.54 12.45 8.87
N ILE A 102 -7.39 13.27 9.46
CA ILE A 102 -8.37 12.81 10.46
C ILE A 102 -9.32 11.75 9.88
N LYS A 103 -9.61 11.79 8.57
CA LYS A 103 -10.45 10.81 7.88
C LYS A 103 -9.77 9.46 7.83
N TYR A 104 -8.45 9.44 7.57
CA TYR A 104 -7.63 8.24 7.65
C TYR A 104 -7.71 7.58 9.03
N PHE A 105 -7.43 8.35 10.09
CA PHE A 105 -7.46 7.81 11.45
C PHE A 105 -8.84 7.33 11.87
N ARG A 106 -9.89 8.04 11.47
CA ARG A 106 -11.27 7.62 11.70
C ARG A 106 -11.59 6.29 11.01
N ASN A 107 -11.24 6.15 9.74
CA ASN A 107 -11.46 4.92 8.99
C ASN A 107 -10.66 3.75 9.59
N PHE A 108 -9.36 3.96 9.86
CA PHE A 108 -8.48 2.92 10.38
C PHE A 108 -8.88 2.42 11.77
N TYR A 109 -9.05 3.34 12.73
CA TYR A 109 -9.43 2.95 14.09
C TYR A 109 -10.91 2.57 14.20
N GLY A 110 -11.76 3.14 13.36
CA GLY A 110 -13.16 2.74 13.23
C GLY A 110 -13.31 1.30 12.72
N ALA A 111 -12.53 0.93 11.70
CA ALA A 111 -12.48 -0.44 11.19
C ALA A 111 -12.03 -1.46 12.25
N MET A 112 -11.06 -1.09 13.09
CA MET A 112 -10.67 -1.92 14.24
C MET A 112 -11.84 -2.14 15.21
N GLY A 113 -12.54 -1.07 15.58
CA GLY A 113 -13.71 -1.15 16.46
C GLY A 113 -14.81 -2.05 15.88
N LEU A 114 -15.04 -1.95 14.58
CA LEU A 114 -16.01 -2.77 13.85
C LEU A 114 -15.59 -4.24 13.82
N TYR A 115 -14.34 -4.54 13.54
CA TYR A 115 -13.82 -5.91 13.56
C TYR A 115 -14.04 -6.57 14.92
N TYR A 116 -13.70 -5.90 16.02
CA TYR A 116 -13.90 -6.46 17.35
C TYR A 116 -15.37 -6.64 17.72
N LYS A 117 -16.23 -5.72 17.30
CA LYS A 117 -17.68 -5.88 17.44
C LYS A 117 -18.14 -7.16 16.74
N ASN A 118 -17.67 -7.44 15.56
CA ASN A 118 -18.08 -8.61 14.78
C ASN A 118 -17.49 -9.92 15.34
N VAL A 119 -16.23 -9.88 15.83
CA VAL A 119 -15.55 -11.07 16.37
C VAL A 119 -15.95 -11.40 17.81
N PHE A 120 -16.15 -10.38 18.65
CA PHE A 120 -16.44 -10.52 20.07
C PHE A 120 -17.83 -10.02 20.45
N SER A 121 -18.83 -10.24 19.59
CA SER A 121 -20.19 -9.73 19.74
C SER A 121 -20.88 -10.06 21.08
N SER A 122 -20.48 -11.14 21.76
CA SER A 122 -21.02 -11.55 23.04
C SER A 122 -20.50 -10.73 24.23
N ASN A 123 -19.40 -9.99 24.09
CA ASN A 123 -18.78 -9.24 25.19
C ASN A 123 -18.97 -7.73 25.03
N GLN A 124 -20.12 -7.21 25.46
CA GLN A 124 -20.47 -5.80 25.33
C GLN A 124 -19.49 -4.85 26.07
N THR A 125 -18.98 -5.25 27.22
CA THR A 125 -17.99 -4.46 27.98
C THR A 125 -16.70 -4.29 27.19
N LEU A 126 -16.21 -5.37 26.60
CA LEU A 126 -15.02 -5.34 25.78
C LEU A 126 -15.18 -4.45 24.54
N ILE A 127 -16.32 -4.57 23.86
CA ILE A 127 -16.67 -3.73 22.70
C ILE A 127 -16.68 -2.25 23.09
N PHE A 128 -17.28 -1.92 24.24
CA PHE A 128 -17.31 -0.55 24.75
C PHE A 128 -15.90 -0.01 25.01
N LEU A 129 -15.02 -0.78 25.68
CA LEU A 129 -13.63 -0.39 25.94
C LEU A 129 -12.85 -0.17 24.66
N ILE A 130 -12.98 -1.06 23.67
CA ILE A 130 -12.29 -0.93 22.38
C ILE A 130 -12.76 0.33 21.65
N LYS A 131 -14.06 0.62 21.66
CA LYS A 131 -14.61 1.83 21.08
C LYS A 131 -14.08 3.09 21.76
N LEU A 132 -13.95 3.07 23.07
CA LEU A 132 -13.37 4.17 23.84
C LEU A 132 -11.91 4.41 23.44
N ILE A 133 -11.11 3.34 23.40
CA ILE A 133 -9.70 3.40 22.97
C ILE A 133 -9.57 3.90 21.52
N SER A 134 -10.38 3.38 20.61
CA SER A 134 -10.38 3.82 19.22
C SER A 134 -10.67 5.31 19.08
N ASN A 135 -11.70 5.82 19.76
CA ASN A 135 -12.04 7.24 19.76
C ASN A 135 -10.93 8.11 20.37
N PHE A 136 -10.30 7.64 21.44
CA PHE A 136 -9.17 8.32 22.08
C PHE A 136 -7.96 8.42 21.12
N LEU A 137 -7.65 7.36 20.39
CA LEU A 137 -6.57 7.35 19.40
C LEU A 137 -6.87 8.28 18.20
N ILE A 138 -8.12 8.31 17.74
CA ILE A 138 -8.57 9.25 16.70
C ILE A 138 -8.35 10.70 17.19
N PHE A 139 -8.74 10.99 18.43
CA PHE A 139 -8.55 12.30 19.04
C PHE A 139 -7.08 12.68 19.13
N ILE A 140 -6.24 11.80 19.71
CA ILE A 140 -4.80 12.09 19.84
C ILE A 140 -4.14 12.28 18.49
N LYS A 141 -4.27 11.33 17.57
CA LYS A 141 -3.54 11.35 16.29
C LYS A 141 -4.18 12.26 15.24
N GLY A 142 -5.50 12.39 15.27
CA GLY A 142 -6.24 13.19 14.30
C GLY A 142 -6.38 14.66 14.68
N VAL A 143 -6.36 14.99 15.98
CA VAL A 143 -6.61 16.35 16.47
C VAL A 143 -5.43 16.86 17.28
N LEU A 144 -5.08 16.19 18.38
CA LEU A 144 -4.10 16.70 19.34
C LEU A 144 -2.69 16.78 18.73
N PHE A 145 -2.23 15.73 18.08
CA PHE A 145 -0.91 15.69 17.46
C PHE A 145 -0.71 16.75 16.38
N PRO A 146 -1.65 16.99 15.42
CA PRO A 146 -1.55 18.08 14.48
C PRO A 146 -1.51 19.48 15.13
N ILE A 147 -2.23 19.67 16.24
CA ILE A 147 -2.20 20.95 17.00
C ILE A 147 -0.83 21.13 17.64
N LEU A 148 -0.33 20.14 18.38
CA LEU A 148 0.95 20.21 19.10
C LEU A 148 2.15 20.30 18.15
N SER A 149 2.09 19.65 16.98
CA SER A 149 3.14 19.74 15.97
C SER A 149 3.17 21.06 15.18
N GLY A 150 2.27 21.99 15.47
CA GLY A 150 2.14 23.26 14.75
C GLY A 150 1.56 23.15 13.34
N SER A 151 1.34 21.94 12.85
CA SER A 151 0.82 21.71 11.50
C SER A 151 -0.61 22.23 11.32
N PHE A 152 -1.38 22.27 12.38
CA PHE A 152 -2.73 22.86 12.40
C PHE A 152 -2.69 24.38 12.22
N PHE A 153 -1.80 25.08 12.94
CA PHE A 153 -1.62 26.52 12.82
C PHE A 153 -1.12 26.91 11.43
N LEU A 154 -0.21 26.14 10.86
CA LEU A 154 0.27 26.36 9.50
C LEU A 154 -0.83 26.16 8.45
N LYS A 155 -1.75 25.22 8.66
CA LYS A 155 -2.95 25.05 7.82
C LYS A 155 -3.92 26.23 7.95
N LEU A 156 -4.16 26.71 9.18
CA LEU A 156 -5.09 27.81 9.47
C LEU A 156 -4.59 29.14 8.89
N LEU A 157 -3.28 29.36 8.89
CA LEU A 157 -2.63 30.57 8.34
C LEU A 157 -2.48 30.53 6.81
N GLY A 158 -3.05 29.54 6.13
CA GLY A 158 -2.94 29.41 4.66
C GLY A 158 -1.52 29.06 4.17
N TYR A 159 -0.58 28.83 5.08
CA TYR A 159 0.80 28.44 4.78
C TYR A 159 0.94 27.02 4.28
N TYR A 160 -0.13 26.23 4.33
CA TYR A 160 -0.21 25.00 3.56
C TYR A 160 -0.64 25.31 2.11
N LYS A 161 0.12 26.12 1.41
CA LYS A 161 0.37 25.85 0.00
C LYS A 161 0.87 24.41 -0.02
N PHE A 162 0.20 23.58 -0.78
CA PHE A 162 0.70 22.28 -1.20
C PHE A 162 2.23 22.35 -1.28
N HIS A 163 2.92 21.96 -0.22
CA HIS A 163 4.26 21.49 -0.41
C HIS A 163 4.03 20.09 -0.93
N PRO A 164 4.28 19.85 -2.21
CA PRO A 164 4.62 18.50 -2.62
C PRO A 164 5.64 18.08 -1.57
N THR A 165 5.40 16.94 -0.91
CA THR A 165 6.35 16.31 0.02
C THR A 165 7.72 16.78 -0.37
N LYS A 166 8.46 17.48 0.56
CA LYS A 166 9.79 18.01 0.23
C LYS A 166 10.43 16.96 -0.64
N GLN A 167 10.49 17.22 -1.93
CA GLN A 167 11.40 16.49 -2.77
C GLN A 167 12.71 16.64 -2.00
N LYS A 168 13.13 15.60 -1.29
CA LYS A 168 14.55 15.42 -0.97
C LYS A 168 15.19 15.84 -2.26
N ASN A 169 16.10 16.83 -2.23
CA ASN A 169 16.80 17.30 -3.40
C ASN A 169 17.05 16.09 -4.30
N THR A 170 16.08 15.78 -5.13
CA THR A 170 16.18 14.65 -6.04
C THR A 170 17.11 15.16 -7.06
N ILE A 171 18.34 14.68 -6.98
CA ILE A 171 19.28 14.78 -8.07
C ILE A 171 18.45 14.43 -9.30
N GLN A 172 18.28 15.39 -10.20
CA GLN A 172 17.54 15.18 -11.44
C GLN A 172 18.10 13.94 -12.11
N PRO A 173 17.30 12.94 -12.45
CA PRO A 173 17.85 11.73 -13.06
C PRO A 173 18.61 12.11 -14.31
N LYS A 174 19.83 11.59 -14.42
CA LYS A 174 20.73 11.93 -15.53
C LYS A 174 20.27 11.33 -16.85
N HIS A 175 19.51 10.24 -16.80
CA HIS A 175 19.10 9.48 -17.96
C HIS A 175 17.62 9.07 -17.84
N ASN A 176 16.93 9.08 -18.96
CA ASN A 176 15.58 8.54 -19.10
C ASN A 176 15.68 7.35 -20.06
N LEU A 177 15.46 6.15 -19.55
CA LEU A 177 15.57 4.90 -20.30
C LEU A 177 14.17 4.32 -20.52
N LEU A 178 13.78 4.18 -21.78
CA LEU A 178 12.50 3.60 -22.18
C LEU A 178 12.72 2.17 -22.70
N PHE A 179 12.11 1.22 -22.04
CA PHE A 179 12.02 -0.17 -22.49
C PHE A 179 10.82 -0.31 -23.44
N SER A 180 11.08 -0.08 -24.71
CA SER A 180 10.09 -0.17 -25.79
C SER A 180 10.83 -0.41 -27.11
N ASN A 181 10.13 -0.96 -28.09
CA ASN A 181 10.64 -1.12 -29.44
C ASN A 181 10.41 0.13 -30.33
N MET A 182 9.72 1.14 -29.79
CA MET A 182 9.41 2.38 -30.54
C MET A 182 9.59 3.62 -29.67
N PRO A 183 10.07 4.73 -30.25
CA PRO A 183 10.09 6.02 -29.57
C PRO A 183 8.66 6.51 -29.29
N ASN A 184 8.50 7.25 -28.19
CA ASN A 184 7.20 7.80 -27.82
C ASN A 184 7.29 9.32 -27.65
N ASN A 185 6.81 10.05 -28.65
CA ASN A 185 6.86 11.52 -28.70
C ASN A 185 6.10 12.21 -27.54
N LYS A 186 5.12 11.54 -26.95
CA LYS A 186 4.40 12.08 -25.78
C LYS A 186 5.27 12.01 -24.53
N LEU A 187 6.05 10.95 -24.36
CA LEU A 187 6.98 10.82 -23.25
C LEU A 187 8.15 11.80 -23.38
N GLU A 188 8.63 12.08 -24.59
CA GLU A 188 9.68 13.07 -24.82
C GLU A 188 9.29 14.48 -24.36
N LYS A 189 8.01 14.85 -24.43
CA LYS A 189 7.51 16.11 -23.91
C LYS A 189 7.61 16.21 -22.37
N ILE A 190 7.56 15.06 -21.67
CA ILE A 190 7.61 14.99 -20.20
C ILE A 190 9.05 14.86 -19.71
N PHE A 191 9.82 14.00 -20.33
CA PHE A 191 11.14 13.60 -19.87
C PHE A 191 12.30 14.26 -20.62
N GLY A 192 12.05 14.89 -21.75
CA GLY A 192 13.09 15.34 -22.66
C GLY A 192 13.74 14.19 -23.41
N ASN A 193 15.07 14.16 -23.46
CA ASN A 193 15.78 13.07 -24.13
C ASN A 193 15.52 11.73 -23.49
N ILE A 194 15.02 10.78 -24.25
CA ILE A 194 14.76 9.41 -23.87
C ILE A 194 15.64 8.49 -24.72
N LEU A 195 16.32 7.58 -24.04
CA LEU A 195 17.11 6.53 -24.70
C LEU A 195 16.31 5.25 -24.71
N LEU A 196 16.11 4.66 -25.87
CA LEU A 196 15.56 3.31 -26.02
C LEU A 196 16.61 2.31 -25.54
N THR A 197 16.20 1.32 -24.77
CA THR A 197 17.11 0.29 -24.27
C THR A 197 16.39 -1.06 -24.16
N GLU A 198 17.14 -2.10 -24.41
CA GLU A 198 16.72 -3.49 -24.16
C GLU A 198 17.37 -4.04 -22.90
N GLU A 199 18.52 -3.45 -22.48
CA GLU A 199 19.26 -3.86 -21.30
C GLU A 199 19.64 -2.65 -20.43
N ILE A 200 19.85 -2.90 -19.14
CA ILE A 200 20.28 -1.90 -18.18
C ILE A 200 21.73 -2.19 -17.78
N ASP A 201 22.59 -1.20 -17.96
CA ASP A 201 23.93 -1.23 -17.36
C ASP A 201 23.80 -1.15 -15.83
N GLU A 202 24.39 -2.11 -15.12
CA GLU A 202 24.35 -2.20 -13.66
C GLU A 202 25.05 -1.02 -12.93
N LYS A 203 25.79 -0.20 -13.67
CA LYS A 203 26.49 0.98 -13.14
C LYS A 203 25.63 2.26 -13.11
N LEU A 204 24.36 2.19 -13.51
CA LEU A 204 23.47 3.35 -13.51
C LEU A 204 23.11 3.79 -12.08
N ASN A 205 23.51 4.99 -11.72
CA ASN A 205 23.34 5.54 -10.37
C ASN A 205 22.19 6.54 -10.23
N SER A 206 21.58 7.00 -11.32
CA SER A 206 20.49 7.99 -11.28
C SER A 206 19.76 7.99 -12.62
N CYS A 207 18.60 7.35 -12.68
CA CYS A 207 17.83 7.29 -13.92
C CYS A 207 16.32 7.14 -13.66
N ASN A 208 15.54 7.50 -14.66
CA ASN A 208 14.15 7.07 -14.79
C ASN A 208 14.14 5.81 -15.66
N LEU A 209 13.60 4.73 -15.15
CA LEU A 209 13.30 3.51 -15.89
C LEU A 209 11.83 3.53 -16.28
N ILE A 210 11.54 3.61 -17.57
CA ILE A 210 10.20 3.72 -18.12
C ILE A 210 9.86 2.40 -18.80
N PHE A 211 8.85 1.70 -18.30
CA PHE A 211 8.42 0.40 -18.79
C PHE A 211 7.19 0.55 -19.68
N ASP A 212 7.30 0.15 -20.94
CA ASP A 212 6.18 0.03 -21.85
C ASP A 212 5.54 -1.35 -21.69
N SER A 213 4.30 -1.41 -21.21
CA SER A 213 3.58 -2.65 -20.98
C SER A 213 3.10 -3.35 -22.27
N ASN A 214 3.25 -2.71 -23.43
CA ASN A 214 3.05 -3.36 -24.72
C ASN A 214 4.28 -4.13 -25.18
N TYR A 215 5.45 -3.73 -24.70
CA TYR A 215 6.73 -4.34 -25.05
C TYR A 215 7.19 -5.37 -24.01
N LEU A 216 7.12 -5.02 -22.72
CA LEU A 216 7.54 -5.89 -21.64
C LEU A 216 6.35 -6.60 -20.97
N SER A 217 6.52 -7.86 -20.67
CA SER A 217 5.61 -8.57 -19.77
C SER A 217 5.73 -8.05 -18.33
N PHE A 218 4.67 -8.22 -17.53
CA PHE A 218 4.72 -7.87 -16.10
C PHE A 218 5.83 -8.63 -15.35
N LYS A 219 6.14 -9.85 -15.75
CA LYS A 219 7.22 -10.65 -15.17
C LYS A 219 8.58 -9.98 -15.37
N GLU A 220 8.85 -9.48 -16.58
CA GLU A 220 10.10 -8.78 -16.89
C GLU A 220 10.20 -7.45 -16.14
N ILE A 221 9.10 -6.68 -16.08
CA ILE A 221 9.03 -5.44 -15.31
C ILE A 221 9.31 -5.70 -13.83
N ILE A 222 8.67 -6.70 -13.23
CA ILE A 222 8.88 -7.07 -11.81
C ILE A 222 10.33 -7.46 -11.58
N SER A 223 10.89 -8.30 -12.45
CA SER A 223 12.29 -8.74 -12.37
C SER A 223 13.26 -7.55 -12.40
N CYS A 224 12.99 -6.59 -13.28
CA CYS A 224 13.76 -5.37 -13.37
C CYS A 224 13.64 -4.51 -12.10
N VAL A 225 12.44 -4.29 -11.60
CA VAL A 225 12.21 -3.55 -10.35
C VAL A 225 12.91 -4.21 -9.17
N GLU A 226 12.84 -5.54 -9.04
CA GLU A 226 13.51 -6.30 -7.99
C GLU A 226 15.03 -6.14 -8.04
N LYS A 227 15.61 -6.15 -9.24
CA LYS A 227 17.06 -5.99 -9.44
C LYS A 227 17.55 -4.60 -8.99
N PHE A 228 16.76 -3.55 -9.22
CA PHE A 228 17.18 -2.17 -9.04
C PHE A 228 16.55 -1.43 -7.85
N LYS A 229 15.64 -2.07 -7.11
CA LYS A 229 14.90 -1.45 -5.99
C LYS A 229 15.76 -0.85 -4.87
N ASN A 230 16.97 -1.36 -4.69
CA ASN A 230 17.89 -0.92 -3.63
C ASN A 230 18.91 0.13 -4.11
N ILE A 231 18.89 0.50 -5.38
CA ILE A 231 19.79 1.52 -5.91
C ILE A 231 19.16 2.91 -5.71
N ASN A 232 19.92 3.80 -5.08
CA ASN A 232 19.45 5.16 -4.81
C ASN A 232 19.25 5.95 -6.11
N ASN A 233 18.20 6.79 -6.13
CA ASN A 233 17.90 7.70 -7.26
C ASN A 233 17.45 7.01 -8.56
N ILE A 234 16.96 5.79 -8.50
CA ILE A 234 16.21 5.18 -9.60
C ILE A 234 14.73 5.40 -9.37
N ASN A 235 14.05 5.92 -10.39
CA ASN A 235 12.61 6.05 -10.41
C ASN A 235 12.03 5.06 -11.42
N PHE A 236 10.99 4.36 -11.02
CA PHE A 236 10.28 3.42 -11.88
C PHE A 236 9.01 4.07 -12.40
N TRP A 237 8.85 4.03 -13.73
CA TRP A 237 7.70 4.57 -14.43
C TRP A 237 7.05 3.47 -15.26
N TYR A 238 5.75 3.46 -15.26
CA TYR A 238 4.96 2.45 -15.94
C TYR A 238 4.01 3.14 -16.93
N LEU A 239 4.16 2.83 -18.23
CA LEU A 239 3.32 3.33 -19.29
C LEU A 239 2.10 2.40 -19.48
N SER A 240 0.90 2.97 -19.48
CA SER A 240 -0.34 2.22 -19.77
C SER A 240 -0.35 1.63 -21.18
N ARG A 241 -1.06 0.53 -21.35
CA ARG A 241 -1.17 -0.16 -22.66
C ARG A 241 -1.77 0.71 -23.75
N ASP A 242 -2.69 1.58 -23.41
CA ASP A 242 -3.33 2.51 -24.34
C ASP A 242 -2.55 3.82 -24.53
N ASN A 243 -1.38 3.93 -23.90
CA ASN A 243 -0.55 5.14 -23.91
C ASN A 243 -1.31 6.41 -23.47
N SER A 244 -2.29 6.27 -22.58
CA SER A 244 -3.10 7.39 -22.09
C SER A 244 -2.55 8.01 -20.81
N PHE A 245 -1.79 7.26 -20.02
CA PHE A 245 -1.17 7.76 -18.80
C PHE A 245 0.13 7.01 -18.46
N ILE A 246 0.93 7.64 -17.61
CA ILE A 246 2.13 7.04 -17.02
C ILE A 246 2.07 7.17 -15.50
N ILE A 247 2.46 6.12 -14.80
CA ILE A 247 2.47 6.08 -13.32
C ILE A 247 3.92 6.06 -12.83
N LYS A 248 4.21 6.88 -11.83
CA LYS A 248 5.49 6.88 -11.13
C LYS A 248 5.36 6.18 -9.77
N ALA A 249 6.33 5.33 -9.45
CA ALA A 249 6.58 4.85 -8.09
C ALA A 249 8.02 5.19 -7.69
N SER A 250 8.19 5.99 -6.64
CA SER A 250 9.51 6.43 -6.18
C SER A 250 10.02 5.62 -4.98
N GLY A 251 9.20 4.73 -4.42
CA GLY A 251 9.56 3.86 -3.30
C GLY A 251 8.35 3.27 -2.58
N MET A 252 8.61 2.32 -1.68
CA MET A 252 7.56 1.56 -0.97
C MET A 252 6.68 2.40 -0.04
N ASN A 253 7.12 3.59 0.35
CA ASN A 253 6.43 4.48 1.29
C ASN A 253 5.97 5.79 0.66
N GLU A 254 6.15 5.97 -0.63
CA GLU A 254 5.76 7.17 -1.35
C GLU A 254 4.46 6.94 -2.12
N LYS A 255 3.67 8.00 -2.18
CA LYS A 255 2.46 8.03 -2.99
C LYS A 255 2.84 8.01 -4.47
N GLY A 256 2.30 7.09 -5.24
CA GLY A 256 2.44 7.10 -6.69
C GLY A 256 1.81 8.35 -7.30
N ASN A 257 2.32 8.79 -8.43
CA ASN A 257 1.74 9.88 -9.21
C ASN A 257 1.39 9.36 -10.61
N ALA A 258 0.18 9.68 -11.05
CA ALA A 258 -0.26 9.40 -12.42
C ALA A 258 -0.24 10.69 -13.24
N TYR A 259 0.25 10.62 -14.46
CA TYR A 259 0.29 11.71 -15.40
C TYR A 259 -0.42 11.27 -16.68
N PHE A 260 -1.38 12.05 -17.13
CA PHE A 260 -2.06 11.82 -18.42
C PHE A 260 -1.19 12.34 -19.57
N LEU A 261 -1.16 11.56 -20.66
CA LEU A 261 -0.33 11.79 -21.85
C LEU A 261 -1.10 12.42 -23.00
#